data_c6be30575eb6c5da0bc657f1e6af2243
#
_entry.id   c6be30575eb6c5da0bc657f1e6af2243
#
_cell.length_a   1.000
_cell.length_b   1.000
_cell.length_c   1.000
_cell.angle_alpha   90.00
_cell.angle_beta   90.00
_cell.angle_gamma   90.00
#
_symmetry.space_group_name_H-M   'P 1'
#
loop_
_entity.id
_entity.type
_entity.pdbx_description
1 polymer ?
#
loop_
_entity_poly.entity_id
_entity_poly.type
_entity_poly.pdbx_seq_one_letter_code
_entity_poly.pdbx_strand_id
1 'polypeptide(L)'
;MQMERTFIFRGNASGVAAHIRRPDDEVVPVQAASSLPVIGGLSESTAEGKKFKYLSFESAFTRAHGDFDDAQKAIDITWKKRASDSVPTTTTVISEVKGFTLLSSVRVELIRAEMVARSGKRGKQTSIRPRGSAIQGLTIEGAELVVTLNDEFFCKYDTKEKLDKAMDSGQRSAARLAAAKS
;
A
#
# COMPACT_ATOMS: atom_id res chain seq x y z
N MET A 1 26.54 -15.98 -19.67
CA MET A 1 25.22 -15.66 -20.27
C MET A 1 24.48 -14.78 -19.29
N GLN A 2 24.48 -13.43 -19.50
CA GLN A 2 23.76 -12.51 -18.64
C GLN A 2 22.27 -12.57 -18.99
N MET A 3 21.43 -13.06 -18.05
CA MET A 3 19.98 -12.92 -18.17
C MET A 3 19.63 -11.45 -17.90
N GLU A 4 19.29 -10.69 -18.93
CA GLU A 4 18.67 -9.39 -18.74
C GLU A 4 17.28 -9.60 -18.13
N ARG A 5 17.14 -9.20 -16.86
CA ARG A 5 15.84 -9.23 -16.18
C ARG A 5 14.96 -8.14 -16.79
N THR A 6 13.85 -8.52 -17.37
CA THR A 6 12.90 -7.58 -17.98
C THR A 6 12.07 -6.80 -16.95
N PHE A 7 11.80 -7.38 -15.76
CA PHE A 7 11.08 -6.73 -14.68
C PHE A 7 11.32 -7.44 -13.34
N ILE A 8 11.26 -6.69 -12.25
CA ILE A 8 11.31 -7.20 -10.87
C ILE A 8 10.10 -6.64 -10.13
N PHE A 9 9.21 -7.52 -9.67
CA PHE A 9 8.10 -7.14 -8.83
C PHE A 9 8.59 -6.80 -7.43
N ARG A 10 8.01 -5.72 -6.85
CA ARG A 10 8.25 -5.34 -5.46
C ARG A 10 6.95 -4.85 -4.85
N GLY A 11 6.57 -5.44 -3.74
CA GLY A 11 5.40 -5.06 -2.96
C GLY A 11 5.44 -5.74 -1.60
N ASN A 12 5.22 -4.96 -0.55
CA ASN A 12 5.15 -5.47 0.81
C ASN A 12 3.93 -4.87 1.48
N ALA A 13 3.21 -5.68 2.25
CA ALA A 13 2.13 -5.26 3.12
C ALA A 13 2.41 -5.72 4.55
N SER A 14 2.08 -4.87 5.51
CA SER A 14 2.09 -5.20 6.92
C SER A 14 0.73 -4.86 7.52
N GLY A 15 0.18 -5.73 8.33
CA GLY A 15 -1.05 -5.50 9.06
C GLY A 15 -0.82 -4.61 10.28
N VAL A 16 -0.77 -5.20 11.47
CA VAL A 16 -0.57 -4.46 12.72
C VAL A 16 0.86 -4.59 13.20
N ALA A 17 1.50 -3.46 13.51
CA ALA A 17 2.76 -3.38 14.23
C ALA A 17 2.80 -2.07 15.00
N ALA A 18 3.36 -2.06 16.21
CA ALA A 18 3.47 -0.85 17.01
C ALA A 18 4.68 -0.89 17.94
N HIS A 19 5.20 0.29 18.26
CA HIS A 19 6.10 0.51 19.38
C HIS A 19 5.50 1.61 20.24
N ILE A 20 4.93 1.25 21.37
CA ILE A 20 4.24 2.15 22.31
C ILE A 20 5.25 2.49 23.39
N ARG A 21 5.73 3.74 23.41
CA ARG A 21 6.76 4.21 24.35
C ARG A 21 6.20 4.74 25.65
N ARG A 22 4.91 5.06 25.71
CA ARG A 22 4.23 5.61 26.90
C ARG A 22 2.83 5.00 26.98
N PRO A 23 2.33 4.70 28.19
CA PRO A 23 2.95 4.90 29.52
C PRO A 23 4.14 3.97 29.77
N ASP A 24 4.20 2.79 29.16
CA ASP A 24 5.29 1.82 29.26
C ASP A 24 5.82 1.49 27.87
N ASP A 25 7.04 0.97 27.82
CA ASP A 25 7.66 0.54 26.56
C ASP A 25 7.11 -0.85 26.18
N GLU A 26 6.31 -0.91 25.10
CA GLU A 26 5.74 -2.16 24.57
C GLU A 26 5.98 -2.25 23.06
N VAL A 27 6.53 -3.38 22.63
CA VAL A 27 6.69 -3.69 21.21
C VAL A 27 5.64 -4.71 20.80
N VAL A 28 4.76 -4.33 19.88
CA VAL A 28 3.84 -5.23 19.19
C VAL A 28 4.52 -5.69 17.90
N PRO A 29 4.93 -6.96 17.78
CA PRO A 29 5.56 -7.47 16.57
C PRO A 29 4.56 -7.46 15.41
N VAL A 30 5.06 -7.47 14.19
CA VAL A 30 4.22 -7.46 12.98
C VAL A 30 3.25 -8.64 13.00
N GLN A 31 1.96 -8.32 12.86
CA GLN A 31 0.86 -9.28 12.73
C GLN A 31 0.35 -9.21 11.30
N ALA A 32 0.34 -10.31 10.61
CA ALA A 32 0.11 -10.44 9.18
C ALA A 32 1.11 -9.60 8.34
N ALA A 33 1.94 -10.27 7.58
CA ALA A 33 2.85 -9.62 6.63
C ALA A 33 2.93 -10.45 5.34
N SER A 34 2.87 -9.78 4.20
CA SER A 34 3.05 -10.40 2.89
C SER A 34 4.09 -9.64 2.08
N SER A 35 4.92 -10.38 1.35
CA SER A 35 5.96 -9.86 0.49
C SER A 35 5.87 -10.51 -0.87
N LEU A 36 5.86 -9.70 -1.92
CA LEU A 36 5.74 -10.19 -3.28
C LEU A 36 7.07 -10.81 -3.74
N PRO A 37 7.04 -12.04 -4.29
CA PRO A 37 8.20 -12.62 -4.94
C PRO A 37 8.68 -11.75 -6.11
N VAL A 38 9.98 -11.72 -6.35
CA VAL A 38 10.58 -10.89 -7.43
C VAL A 38 10.09 -11.26 -8.84
N ILE A 39 9.56 -12.47 -9.02
CA ILE A 39 9.01 -12.97 -10.28
C ILE A 39 7.51 -12.66 -10.44
N GLY A 40 6.88 -12.04 -9.42
CA GLY A 40 5.43 -11.83 -9.36
C GLY A 40 4.70 -12.98 -8.68
N GLY A 41 3.38 -13.01 -8.83
CA GLY A 41 2.49 -13.98 -8.21
C GLY A 41 1.72 -13.40 -7.04
N LEU A 42 1.33 -14.24 -6.07
CA LEU A 42 0.50 -13.90 -4.95
C LEU A 42 1.17 -14.27 -3.62
N SER A 43 1.14 -13.36 -2.66
CA SER A 43 1.49 -13.60 -1.27
C SER A 43 0.39 -13.05 -0.38
N GLU A 44 -0.10 -13.86 0.54
CA GLU A 44 -1.15 -13.48 1.50
C GLU A 44 -0.74 -13.90 2.92
N SER A 45 -1.20 -13.13 3.89
CA SER A 45 -1.04 -13.46 5.30
C SER A 45 -2.23 -12.97 6.09
N THR A 46 -2.66 -13.78 7.05
CA THR A 46 -3.73 -13.44 8.01
C THR A 46 -3.21 -13.60 9.43
N ALA A 47 -3.72 -12.78 10.32
CA ALA A 47 -3.56 -12.96 11.75
C ALA A 47 -4.94 -12.87 12.40
N GLU A 48 -5.24 -13.85 13.25
CA GLU A 48 -6.41 -13.82 14.12
C GLU A 48 -6.23 -12.76 15.21
N GLY A 49 -7.34 -12.37 15.80
CA GLY A 49 -7.40 -11.33 16.80
C GLY A 49 -6.47 -11.59 17.99
N LYS A 50 -5.79 -10.53 18.41
CA LYS A 50 -4.90 -10.54 19.57
C LYS A 50 -5.14 -9.32 20.43
N LYS A 51 -4.92 -9.51 21.73
CA LYS A 51 -4.94 -8.45 22.73
C LYS A 51 -3.55 -8.32 23.35
N PHE A 52 -2.95 -7.18 23.19
CA PHE A 52 -1.75 -6.72 23.86
C PHE A 52 -2.13 -5.77 25.02
N LYS A 53 -1.17 -5.27 25.76
CA LYS A 53 -1.44 -4.42 26.91
C LYS A 53 -2.23 -3.15 26.54
N TYR A 54 -1.85 -2.49 25.45
CA TYR A 54 -2.41 -1.21 25.01
C TYR A 54 -3.10 -1.25 23.67
N LEU A 55 -2.98 -2.36 22.93
CA LEU A 55 -3.51 -2.50 21.59
C LEU A 55 -4.22 -3.84 21.44
N SER A 56 -5.36 -3.84 20.73
CA SER A 56 -6.02 -5.08 20.30
C SER A 56 -6.60 -4.91 18.90
N PHE A 57 -6.84 -6.03 18.23
CA PHE A 57 -7.53 -6.09 16.94
C PHE A 57 -8.25 -7.43 16.81
N GLU A 58 -9.27 -7.50 15.98
CA GLU A 58 -10.06 -8.73 15.74
C GLU A 58 -9.45 -9.58 14.63
N SER A 59 -8.97 -8.97 13.56
CA SER A 59 -8.25 -9.64 12.49
C SER A 59 -7.35 -8.68 11.74
N ALA A 60 -6.28 -9.22 11.16
CA ALA A 60 -5.44 -8.51 10.21
C ALA A 60 -5.23 -9.38 8.97
N PHE A 61 -5.31 -8.77 7.79
CA PHE A 61 -5.10 -9.40 6.50
C PHE A 61 -4.16 -8.58 5.65
N THR A 62 -3.25 -9.24 4.95
CA THR A 62 -2.37 -8.61 3.97
C THR A 62 -2.32 -9.44 2.70
N ARG A 63 -2.20 -8.74 1.58
CA ARG A 63 -2.02 -9.34 0.26
C ARG A 63 -1.04 -8.52 -0.54
N ALA A 64 -0.12 -9.18 -1.23
CA ALA A 64 0.72 -8.61 -2.27
C ALA A 64 0.57 -9.48 -3.53
N HIS A 65 0.13 -8.88 -4.61
CA HIS A 65 -0.10 -9.54 -5.90
C HIS A 65 0.61 -8.78 -7.03
N GLY A 66 1.30 -9.49 -7.88
CA GLY A 66 1.97 -8.91 -9.04
C GLY A 66 1.83 -9.80 -10.26
N ASP A 67 1.37 -9.21 -11.37
CA ASP A 67 1.16 -9.93 -12.60
C ASP A 67 1.54 -9.09 -13.82
N PHE A 68 1.82 -9.78 -14.92
CA PHE A 68 1.95 -9.19 -16.25
C PHE A 68 0.56 -9.02 -16.84
N ASP A 69 0.27 -7.87 -17.42
CA ASP A 69 -1.02 -7.59 -18.07
C ASP A 69 -1.27 -8.54 -19.26
N ASP A 70 -0.18 -9.12 -19.83
CA ASP A 70 -0.22 -10.13 -20.87
C ASP A 70 0.86 -11.19 -20.60
N ALA A 71 0.49 -12.26 -19.90
CA ALA A 71 1.40 -13.33 -19.51
C ALA A 71 2.01 -14.05 -20.72
N GLN A 72 1.25 -14.29 -21.80
CA GLN A 72 1.77 -14.97 -23.00
C GLN A 72 2.84 -14.13 -23.69
N LYS A 73 2.62 -12.82 -23.79
CA LYS A 73 3.60 -11.88 -24.35
C LYS A 73 4.85 -11.78 -23.48
N ALA A 74 4.70 -11.83 -22.15
CA ALA A 74 5.82 -11.85 -21.22
C ALA A 74 6.70 -13.10 -21.43
N ILE A 75 6.09 -14.28 -21.60
CA ILE A 75 6.77 -15.54 -21.92
C ILE A 75 7.52 -15.40 -23.24
N ASP A 76 6.85 -14.93 -24.29
CA ASP A 76 7.42 -14.77 -25.63
C ASP A 76 8.64 -13.84 -25.65
N ILE A 77 8.60 -12.74 -24.90
CA ILE A 77 9.72 -11.78 -24.79
C ILE A 77 10.90 -12.46 -24.08
N THR A 78 10.64 -13.17 -22.99
CA THR A 78 11.68 -13.87 -22.22
C THR A 78 12.41 -14.91 -23.06
N TRP A 79 11.68 -15.69 -23.84
CA TRP A 79 12.26 -16.73 -24.69
C TRP A 79 12.94 -16.19 -25.96
N LYS A 80 12.37 -15.15 -26.58
CA LYS A 80 12.86 -14.60 -27.86
C LYS A 80 13.92 -13.52 -27.69
N LYS A 81 14.39 -13.22 -26.46
CA LYS A 81 15.42 -12.18 -26.16
C LYS A 81 15.15 -10.81 -26.79
N ARG A 82 13.91 -10.43 -27.00
CA ARG A 82 13.56 -9.10 -27.50
C ARG A 82 13.45 -8.12 -26.34
N ALA A 83 14.55 -7.49 -25.96
CA ALA A 83 14.62 -6.50 -24.87
C ALA A 83 13.85 -5.19 -25.14
N SER A 84 13.26 -5.01 -26.33
CA SER A 84 12.64 -3.72 -26.70
C SER A 84 11.20 -3.54 -26.24
N ASP A 85 10.48 -4.64 -25.99
CA ASP A 85 9.04 -4.59 -25.67
C ASP A 85 8.77 -5.05 -24.23
N SER A 86 8.82 -4.13 -23.27
CA SER A 86 8.36 -4.47 -21.93
C SER A 86 6.84 -4.67 -21.90
N VAL A 87 6.40 -5.78 -21.31
CA VAL A 87 4.98 -6.01 -21.03
C VAL A 87 4.59 -5.16 -19.84
N PRO A 88 3.46 -4.44 -19.91
CA PRO A 88 2.93 -3.75 -18.74
C PRO A 88 2.70 -4.72 -17.58
N THR A 89 2.94 -4.25 -16.35
CA THR A 89 2.76 -5.03 -15.13
C THR A 89 1.89 -4.28 -14.16
N THR A 90 1.10 -5.03 -13.40
CA THR A 90 0.30 -4.50 -12.31
C THR A 90 0.74 -5.14 -11.00
N THR A 91 0.99 -4.32 -9.99
CA THR A 91 1.26 -4.75 -8.61
C THR A 91 0.20 -4.16 -7.71
N THR A 92 -0.47 -5.00 -6.93
CA THR A 92 -1.46 -4.59 -5.94
C THR A 92 -1.00 -5.00 -4.56
N VAL A 93 -1.08 -4.08 -3.61
CA VAL A 93 -0.76 -4.33 -2.20
C VAL A 93 -1.94 -3.91 -1.35
N ILE A 94 -2.39 -4.78 -0.46
CA ILE A 94 -3.52 -4.56 0.44
C ILE A 94 -3.08 -4.85 1.87
N SER A 95 -3.49 -3.98 2.78
CA SER A 95 -3.47 -4.21 4.23
C SER A 95 -4.84 -3.87 4.80
N GLU A 96 -5.41 -4.77 5.58
CA GLU A 96 -6.72 -4.61 6.22
C GLU A 96 -6.64 -5.04 7.68
N VAL A 97 -7.18 -4.22 8.58
CA VAL A 97 -7.28 -4.49 10.01
C VAL A 97 -8.70 -4.22 10.47
N LYS A 98 -9.31 -5.16 11.17
CA LYS A 98 -10.65 -5.05 11.73
C LYS A 98 -10.63 -5.01 13.25
N GLY A 99 -11.58 -4.27 13.84
CA GLY A 99 -11.78 -4.19 15.27
C GLY A 99 -10.57 -3.67 16.04
N PHE A 100 -9.87 -2.69 15.45
CA PHE A 100 -8.68 -2.10 16.06
C PHE A 100 -9.03 -1.23 17.27
N THR A 101 -8.32 -1.44 18.39
CA THR A 101 -8.45 -0.63 19.60
C THR A 101 -7.07 -0.24 20.11
N LEU A 102 -6.87 1.02 20.47
CA LEU A 102 -5.64 1.55 21.05
C LEU A 102 -5.95 2.30 22.35
N LEU A 103 -5.23 1.97 23.43
CA LEU A 103 -5.35 2.59 24.76
C LEU A 103 -6.79 2.65 25.30
N SER A 104 -7.67 1.78 24.84
CA SER A 104 -9.12 1.77 25.10
C SER A 104 -9.88 3.05 24.71
N SER A 105 -9.18 4.08 24.26
CA SER A 105 -9.73 5.39 23.89
C SER A 105 -10.00 5.51 22.40
N VAL A 106 -9.18 4.86 21.54
CA VAL A 106 -9.35 4.89 20.10
C VAL A 106 -9.87 3.54 19.64
N ARG A 107 -10.97 3.54 18.89
CA ARG A 107 -11.53 2.33 18.26
C ARG A 107 -11.76 2.59 16.79
N VAL A 108 -11.48 1.59 15.95
CA VAL A 108 -11.71 1.64 14.50
C VAL A 108 -12.28 0.29 14.07
N GLU A 109 -13.40 0.30 13.39
CA GLU A 109 -14.02 -0.94 12.89
C GLU A 109 -13.22 -1.52 11.73
N LEU A 110 -12.80 -0.66 10.80
CA LEU A 110 -12.03 -1.07 9.62
C LEU A 110 -10.96 -0.03 9.26
N ILE A 111 -9.73 -0.48 9.14
CA ILE A 111 -8.62 0.25 8.51
C ILE A 111 -8.21 -0.56 7.29
N ARG A 112 -8.33 0.03 6.10
CA ARG A 112 -7.91 -0.59 4.84
C ARG A 112 -7.01 0.35 4.07
N ALA A 113 -5.86 -0.16 3.65
CA ALA A 113 -4.97 0.51 2.72
C ALA A 113 -4.79 -0.39 1.49
N GLU A 114 -5.05 0.16 0.30
CA GLU A 114 -4.84 -0.52 -0.96
C GLU A 114 -4.09 0.39 -1.91
N MET A 115 -3.01 -0.13 -2.49
CA MET A 115 -2.21 0.58 -3.49
C MET A 115 -2.04 -0.27 -4.73
N VAL A 116 -2.23 0.34 -5.89
CA VAL A 116 -2.02 -0.28 -7.20
C VAL A 116 -0.93 0.48 -7.94
N ALA A 117 0.15 -0.24 -8.28
CA ALA A 117 1.22 0.27 -9.12
C ALA A 117 1.12 -0.36 -10.50
N ARG A 118 1.11 0.46 -11.56
CA ARG A 118 1.15 0.02 -12.95
C ARG A 118 2.41 0.51 -13.62
N SER A 119 3.24 -0.43 -14.08
CA SER A 119 4.38 -0.14 -14.92
C SER A 119 3.94 -0.15 -16.38
N GLY A 120 4.22 0.93 -17.10
CA GLY A 120 3.95 1.03 -18.53
C GLY A 120 5.01 0.32 -19.38
N LYS A 121 4.91 0.48 -20.70
CA LYS A 121 5.96 0.09 -21.65
C LYS A 121 7.27 0.82 -21.32
N ARG A 122 8.41 0.24 -21.74
CA ARG A 122 9.76 0.81 -21.55
C ARG A 122 9.77 2.32 -21.82
N GLY A 123 10.29 3.10 -20.86
CA GLY A 123 10.35 4.57 -20.94
C GLY A 123 9.13 5.31 -20.41
N LYS A 124 8.02 4.64 -20.06
CA LYS A 124 6.91 5.25 -19.33
C LYS A 124 7.09 5.06 -17.84
N GLN A 125 6.79 6.09 -17.07
CA GLN A 125 6.86 6.01 -15.62
C GLN A 125 5.79 5.09 -15.05
N THR A 126 6.12 4.42 -13.95
CA THR A 126 5.17 3.66 -13.14
C THR A 126 4.19 4.63 -12.49
N SER A 127 2.90 4.37 -12.61
CA SER A 127 1.87 5.06 -11.84
C SER A 127 1.57 4.29 -10.56
N ILE A 128 1.37 5.03 -9.46
CA ILE A 128 0.97 4.48 -8.16
C ILE A 128 -0.30 5.21 -7.73
N ARG A 129 -1.34 4.46 -7.42
CA ARG A 129 -2.64 5.01 -7.00
C ARG A 129 -3.16 4.27 -5.79
N PRO A 130 -3.70 4.97 -4.79
CA PRO A 130 -4.56 4.34 -3.79
C PRO A 130 -5.86 3.88 -4.46
N ARG A 131 -6.41 2.77 -4.00
CA ARG A 131 -7.68 2.25 -4.52
C ARG A 131 -8.41 1.50 -3.43
N GLY A 132 -9.57 2.03 -3.01
CA GLY A 132 -10.37 1.36 -1.99
C GLY A 132 -9.77 1.43 -0.58
N SER A 133 -8.88 2.39 -0.31
CA SER A 133 -8.44 2.70 1.05
C SER A 133 -9.58 3.32 1.85
N ALA A 134 -9.74 2.94 3.12
CA ALA A 134 -10.83 3.40 3.97
C ALA A 134 -10.44 3.34 5.45
N ILE A 135 -11.03 4.25 6.23
CA ILE A 135 -11.10 4.17 7.69
C ILE A 135 -12.58 4.30 8.06
N GLN A 136 -13.15 3.31 8.73
CA GLN A 136 -14.56 3.25 9.07
C GLN A 136 -14.74 3.02 10.57
N GLY A 137 -15.80 3.60 11.15
CA GLY A 137 -16.14 3.44 12.54
C GLY A 137 -15.06 3.95 13.50
N LEU A 138 -14.40 5.07 13.15
CA LEU A 138 -13.42 5.69 14.05
C LEU A 138 -14.16 6.37 15.20
N THR A 139 -13.82 5.96 16.43
CA THR A 139 -14.24 6.65 17.65
C THR A 139 -13.03 7.00 18.51
N ILE A 140 -13.02 8.21 19.08
CA ILE A 140 -12.00 8.66 20.03
C ILE A 140 -12.71 9.14 21.29
N GLU A 141 -12.41 8.49 22.43
CA GLU A 141 -13.06 8.77 23.73
C GLU A 141 -14.60 8.75 23.66
N GLY A 142 -15.14 7.85 22.81
CA GLY A 142 -16.57 7.71 22.58
C GLY A 142 -17.18 8.68 21.57
N ALA A 143 -16.44 9.67 21.09
CA ALA A 143 -16.87 10.55 20.02
C ALA A 143 -16.65 9.90 18.66
N GLU A 144 -17.69 9.79 17.83
CA GLU A 144 -17.62 9.26 16.47
C GLU A 144 -17.03 10.31 15.51
N LEU A 145 -16.08 9.89 14.69
CA LEU A 145 -15.40 10.73 13.71
C LEU A 145 -15.53 10.14 12.31
N VAL A 146 -15.97 10.97 11.38
CA VAL A 146 -16.02 10.60 9.96
C VAL A 146 -14.68 10.96 9.30
N VAL A 147 -14.02 9.94 8.72
CA VAL A 147 -12.75 10.12 8.01
C VAL A 147 -13.01 10.08 6.50
N THR A 148 -12.63 11.15 5.81
CA THR A 148 -12.68 11.22 4.34
C THR A 148 -11.25 11.21 3.81
N LEU A 149 -10.90 10.19 3.01
CA LEU A 149 -9.60 10.11 2.35
C LEU A 149 -9.62 10.90 1.05
N ASN A 150 -8.58 11.68 0.81
CA ASN A 150 -8.46 12.47 -0.42
C ASN A 150 -7.74 11.66 -1.51
N ASP A 151 -8.45 10.69 -2.08
CA ASP A 151 -7.92 9.83 -3.14
C ASP A 151 -7.65 10.62 -4.45
N GLU A 152 -8.37 11.70 -4.70
CA GLU A 152 -8.20 12.53 -5.90
C GLU A 152 -6.81 13.17 -5.96
N PHE A 153 -6.27 13.59 -4.82
CA PHE A 153 -4.92 14.15 -4.74
C PHE A 153 -3.87 13.15 -5.27
N PHE A 154 -3.90 11.91 -4.78
CA PHE A 154 -2.97 10.88 -5.20
C PHE A 154 -3.21 10.41 -6.64
N CYS A 155 -4.46 10.37 -7.09
CA CYS A 155 -4.80 10.05 -8.48
C CYS A 155 -4.30 11.11 -9.47
N LYS A 156 -4.28 12.39 -9.08
CA LYS A 156 -3.76 13.50 -9.89
C LYS A 156 -2.23 13.44 -10.06
N TYR A 157 -1.52 13.03 -9.03
CA TYR A 157 -0.06 12.96 -8.98
C TYR A 157 0.46 11.51 -8.93
N ASP A 158 -0.14 10.66 -9.73
CA ASP A 158 0.09 9.20 -9.73
C ASP A 158 1.46 8.76 -10.27
N THR A 159 2.25 9.68 -10.84
CA THR A 159 3.63 9.43 -11.28
C THR A 159 4.60 10.40 -10.63
N LYS A 160 5.87 9.98 -10.47
CA LYS A 160 6.92 10.85 -9.92
C LYS A 160 7.04 12.15 -10.73
N GLU A 161 7.00 12.07 -12.06
CA GLU A 161 7.12 13.26 -12.93
C GLU A 161 6.00 14.27 -12.70
N LYS A 162 4.75 13.80 -12.54
CA LYS A 162 3.62 14.69 -12.24
C LYS A 162 3.77 15.34 -10.87
N LEU A 163 4.22 14.57 -9.88
CA LEU A 163 4.46 15.07 -8.53
C LEU A 163 5.58 16.10 -8.52
N ASP A 164 6.73 15.81 -9.16
CA ASP A 164 7.87 16.70 -9.22
C ASP A 164 7.49 18.02 -9.93
N LYS A 165 6.80 17.96 -11.08
CA LYS A 165 6.29 19.16 -11.78
C LYS A 165 5.36 20.00 -10.90
N ALA A 166 4.48 19.36 -10.10
CA ALA A 166 3.60 20.07 -9.20
C ALA A 166 4.35 20.73 -8.03
N MET A 167 5.41 20.08 -7.56
CA MET A 167 6.25 20.62 -6.49
C MET A 167 7.11 21.80 -6.97
N ASP A 168 7.65 21.73 -8.18
CA ASP A 168 8.50 22.78 -8.77
C ASP A 168 7.70 24.01 -9.18
N SER A 169 6.43 23.86 -9.55
CA SER A 169 5.55 24.97 -9.98
C SER A 169 5.04 25.87 -8.84
N GLY A 170 5.64 25.82 -7.65
CA GLY A 170 5.28 26.68 -6.51
C GLY A 170 4.01 26.24 -5.77
N GLN A 171 3.37 25.13 -6.16
CA GLN A 171 2.22 24.55 -5.47
C GLN A 171 2.59 23.83 -4.16
N ARG A 172 3.85 23.90 -3.71
CA ARG A 172 4.32 23.34 -2.44
C ARG A 172 3.51 23.82 -1.22
N SER A 173 3.12 25.07 -1.23
CA SER A 173 2.32 25.65 -0.16
C SER A 173 0.88 25.17 -0.17
N ALA A 174 0.27 25.01 -1.33
CA ALA A 174 -1.12 24.53 -1.46
C ALA A 174 -1.24 23.03 -1.12
N ALA A 175 -0.27 22.20 -1.52
CA ALA A 175 -0.24 20.79 -1.17
C ALA A 175 0.01 20.57 0.34
N ARG A 176 0.87 21.38 0.97
CA ARG A 176 1.08 21.35 2.44
C ARG A 176 -0.15 21.85 3.20
N LEU A 177 -0.83 22.88 2.71
CA LEU A 177 -2.06 23.38 3.32
C LEU A 177 -3.25 22.43 3.16
N ALA A 178 -3.34 21.71 2.02
CA ALA A 178 -4.37 20.69 1.81
C ALA A 178 -4.14 19.45 2.71
N ALA A 179 -2.88 19.04 2.89
CA ALA A 179 -2.51 17.95 3.78
C ALA A 179 -2.63 18.32 5.29
N ALA A 180 -2.56 19.60 5.63
CA ALA A 180 -2.72 20.07 7.01
C ALA A 180 -4.19 20.43 7.39
N LYS A 181 -5.09 20.47 6.40
CA LYS A 181 -6.53 20.70 6.59
C LYS A 181 -7.38 19.44 6.46
N SER A 182 -6.77 18.33 6.05
CA SER A 182 -7.34 16.98 6.10
C SER A 182 -6.87 16.25 7.35
#